data_4eea8af917cceb7e251c0896f4f12928
#
_entry.id   4eea8af917cceb7e251c0896f4f12928
#
_cell.length_a   1.000
_cell.length_b   1.000
_cell.length_c   1.000
_cell.angle_alpha   90.00
_cell.angle_beta   90.00
_cell.angle_gamma   90.00
#
_symmetry.space_group_name_H-M   'P 1'
#
loop_
_entity.id
_entity.type
_entity.pdbx_description
1 polymer ?
#
loop_
_entity_poly.entity_id
_entity_poly.type
_entity_poly.pdbx_seq_one_letter_code
_entity_poly.pdbx_strand_id
1 'polypeptide(L)'
;MKKLKLKSVICLLFIVSISCNSVFASEDLDKKVIKIAAGSILEGYYFIGLRLCRYITESNNGIRCEVVPTSGTLENIGLLQNQEVDFAFALGNLAVDAYKGKGYFVDSKPFDDIVQLLRLHDEAFTVIAKDKDKIFMFGDLDGKKISNGPRNSDSTIAYVALSSYYDFKQEPEDIEMSHEDYAHQFCGGKIDAIILMTGHPNALVNHITHSCESDFVSIERDKIDMLIKNNAAFKAYTIDEKGYPGIDRSEQTVAVSAVFITRKSVPREIVSNLMSYLKGRIDQFKLSDPLLYDLDKDHFTSGFILPAINDK
;
A
#
# COMPACT_ATOMS: atom_id res chain seq x y z
N MET A 1 19.85 54.22 -78.07
CA MET A 1 20.53 53.51 -77.00
C MET A 1 20.48 54.33 -75.72
N LYS A 2 19.52 54.08 -74.87
CA LYS A 2 19.34 54.81 -73.58
C LYS A 2 19.70 53.86 -72.43
N LYS A 3 20.73 54.22 -71.65
CA LYS A 3 21.14 53.49 -70.42
C LYS A 3 20.18 53.84 -69.29
N LEU A 4 19.51 52.83 -68.77
CA LEU A 4 18.67 52.93 -67.60
C LEU A 4 19.56 52.70 -66.38
N LYS A 5 19.59 53.70 -65.46
CA LYS A 5 20.32 53.63 -64.21
C LYS A 5 19.40 52.95 -63.17
N LEU A 6 19.82 51.81 -62.68
CA LEU A 6 19.15 51.09 -61.56
C LEU A 6 19.58 51.70 -60.26
N LYS A 7 18.65 52.35 -59.56
CA LYS A 7 18.84 52.85 -58.17
C LYS A 7 18.65 51.69 -57.17
N SER A 8 19.73 51.39 -56.47
CA SER A 8 19.73 50.45 -55.39
C SER A 8 18.94 51.00 -54.18
N VAL A 9 17.83 50.37 -53.81
CA VAL A 9 17.11 50.65 -52.55
C VAL A 9 17.59 49.65 -51.54
N ILE A 10 18.37 50.12 -50.55
CA ILE A 10 18.81 49.34 -49.40
C ILE A 10 17.63 49.37 -48.39
N CYS A 11 16.98 48.22 -48.30
CA CYS A 11 15.95 47.98 -47.28
C CYS A 11 16.66 47.53 -46.00
N LEU A 12 16.75 48.43 -45.00
CA LEU A 12 17.25 48.07 -43.64
C LEU A 12 16.16 47.23 -42.94
N LEU A 13 16.33 45.92 -42.88
CA LEU A 13 15.53 45.03 -42.03
C LEU A 13 16.04 45.13 -40.60
N PHE A 14 15.30 45.87 -39.76
CA PHE A 14 15.43 45.82 -38.29
C PHE A 14 14.94 44.44 -37.84
N ILE A 15 15.84 43.53 -37.52
CA ILE A 15 15.54 42.29 -36.83
C ILE A 15 15.39 42.62 -35.34
N VAL A 16 14.15 42.80 -34.87
CA VAL A 16 13.83 42.86 -33.46
C VAL A 16 13.94 41.43 -32.92
N SER A 17 15.06 41.09 -32.31
CA SER A 17 15.23 39.84 -31.55
C SER A 17 14.39 39.92 -30.32
N ILE A 18 13.19 39.37 -30.34
CA ILE A 18 12.39 39.12 -29.16
C ILE A 18 13.07 37.95 -28.42
N SER A 19 13.92 38.30 -27.45
CA SER A 19 14.42 37.31 -26.49
C SER A 19 13.25 36.90 -25.61
N CYS A 20 12.52 35.87 -26.03
CA CYS A 20 11.56 35.15 -25.19
C CYS A 20 12.38 34.35 -24.15
N ASN A 21 12.75 35.03 -23.06
CA ASN A 21 13.24 34.33 -21.89
C ASN A 21 12.09 33.48 -21.36
N SER A 22 12.11 32.21 -21.68
CA SER A 22 11.28 31.19 -21.04
C SER A 22 11.71 31.06 -19.57
N VAL A 23 11.14 31.93 -18.72
CA VAL A 23 11.16 31.81 -17.26
C VAL A 23 10.05 30.82 -16.87
N PHE A 24 10.16 29.58 -17.35
CA PHE A 24 9.32 28.48 -16.89
C PHE A 24 10.21 27.26 -16.71
N ALA A 25 10.94 27.15 -15.60
CA ALA A 25 11.48 25.86 -15.14
C ALA A 25 12.41 25.95 -13.92
N SER A 26 12.37 26.99 -13.07
CA SER A 26 13.32 27.00 -11.92
C SER A 26 12.69 27.00 -10.53
N GLU A 27 11.37 27.14 -10.40
CA GLU A 27 10.75 27.15 -9.07
C GLU A 27 10.55 25.76 -8.43
N ASP A 28 10.61 24.68 -9.23
CA ASP A 28 10.31 23.32 -8.73
C ASP A 28 11.57 22.53 -8.32
N LEU A 29 12.75 22.96 -8.73
CA LEU A 29 14.02 22.28 -8.47
C LEU A 29 14.57 22.51 -7.05
N ASP A 30 14.13 23.55 -6.34
CA ASP A 30 14.58 23.90 -4.98
C ASP A 30 13.66 23.38 -3.86
N LYS A 31 12.52 22.74 -4.21
CA LYS A 31 11.59 22.24 -3.19
C LYS A 31 12.14 20.97 -2.56
N LYS A 32 12.12 20.92 -1.23
CA LYS A 32 12.40 19.70 -0.49
C LYS A 32 11.37 18.61 -0.87
N VAL A 33 11.85 17.45 -1.31
CA VAL A 33 10.99 16.30 -1.66
C VAL A 33 10.82 15.44 -0.42
N ILE A 34 9.58 15.20 -0.03
CA ILE A 34 9.16 14.22 0.97
C ILE A 34 8.70 12.95 0.25
N LYS A 35 9.09 11.79 0.73
CA LYS A 35 8.75 10.51 0.11
C LYS A 35 7.95 9.62 1.06
N ILE A 36 6.93 8.96 0.51
CA ILE A 36 6.09 7.98 1.20
C ILE A 36 6.29 6.63 0.54
N ALA A 37 6.81 5.63 1.25
CA ALA A 37 6.79 4.25 0.77
C ALA A 37 5.41 3.64 0.98
N ALA A 38 4.84 3.03 -0.06
CA ALA A 38 3.48 2.51 -0.04
C ALA A 38 3.45 0.98 -0.28
N GLY A 39 2.99 0.52 -1.38
CA GLY A 39 2.88 -0.86 -1.81
C GLY A 39 2.76 -0.87 -3.33
N SER A 40 2.18 -1.93 -3.90
CA SER A 40 1.86 -1.97 -5.32
C SER A 40 0.92 -0.83 -5.71
N ILE A 41 1.07 -0.33 -6.94
CA ILE A 41 0.20 0.72 -7.51
C ILE A 41 -1.27 0.29 -7.65
N LEU A 42 -1.57 -1.01 -7.51
CA LEU A 42 -2.93 -1.57 -7.52
C LEU A 42 -3.52 -1.71 -6.11
N GLU A 43 -2.76 -1.39 -5.05
CA GLU A 43 -3.17 -1.59 -3.66
C GLU A 43 -3.56 -0.27 -2.97
N GLY A 44 -4.36 -0.41 -1.90
CA GLY A 44 -4.90 0.72 -1.15
C GLY A 44 -3.84 1.67 -0.59
N TYR A 45 -2.70 1.16 -0.14
CA TYR A 45 -1.61 1.99 0.39
C TYR A 45 -1.14 3.05 -0.62
N TYR A 46 -1.07 2.70 -1.90
CA TYR A 46 -0.62 3.65 -2.92
C TYR A 46 -1.62 4.81 -3.10
N PHE A 47 -2.91 4.51 -3.18
CA PHE A 47 -3.95 5.54 -3.34
C PHE A 47 -4.11 6.42 -2.09
N ILE A 48 -4.07 5.80 -0.91
CA ILE A 48 -4.08 6.54 0.37
C ILE A 48 -2.81 7.40 0.48
N GLY A 49 -1.66 6.86 0.05
CA GLY A 49 -0.39 7.56 -0.02
C GLY A 49 -0.45 8.79 -0.90
N LEU A 50 -1.05 8.71 -2.09
CA LEU A 50 -1.26 9.88 -2.97
C LEU A 50 -2.09 10.96 -2.27
N ARG A 51 -3.10 10.58 -1.48
CA ARG A 51 -3.92 11.53 -0.72
C ARG A 51 -3.13 12.19 0.40
N LEU A 52 -2.39 11.41 1.18
CA LEU A 52 -1.52 11.96 2.24
C LEU A 52 -0.41 12.83 1.67
N CYS A 53 0.17 12.42 0.55
CA CYS A 53 1.19 13.17 -0.18
C CYS A 53 0.68 14.55 -0.62
N ARG A 54 -0.53 14.59 -1.15
CA ARG A 54 -1.21 15.87 -1.44
C ARG A 54 -1.37 16.71 -0.18
N TYR A 55 -1.78 16.13 0.95
CA TYR A 55 -1.96 16.86 2.20
C TYR A 55 -0.64 17.41 2.75
N ILE A 56 0.47 16.66 2.61
CA ILE A 56 1.81 17.14 2.97
C ILE A 56 2.17 18.37 2.13
N THR A 57 1.95 18.31 0.81
CA THR A 57 2.25 19.43 -0.09
C THR A 57 1.38 20.67 0.21
N GLU A 58 0.09 20.47 0.47
CA GLU A 58 -0.85 21.57 0.74
C GLU A 58 -0.63 22.21 2.13
N SER A 59 -0.14 21.44 3.10
CA SER A 59 0.10 21.91 4.47
C SER A 59 1.49 22.49 4.72
N ASN A 60 2.42 22.35 3.77
CA ASN A 60 3.81 22.77 3.93
C ASN A 60 4.30 23.52 2.69
N ASN A 61 4.52 24.83 2.83
CA ASN A 61 5.05 25.65 1.75
C ASN A 61 6.48 25.20 1.36
N GLY A 62 6.75 25.15 0.05
CA GLY A 62 8.08 24.78 -0.46
C GLY A 62 8.42 23.28 -0.34
N ILE A 63 7.42 22.42 -0.04
CA ILE A 63 7.57 20.97 -0.01
C ILE A 63 6.81 20.36 -1.18
N ARG A 64 7.44 19.40 -1.85
CA ARG A 64 6.83 18.48 -2.79
C ARG A 64 6.82 17.09 -2.16
N CYS A 65 5.83 16.28 -2.47
CA CYS A 65 5.74 14.92 -1.98
C CYS A 65 5.61 13.92 -3.14
N GLU A 66 6.22 12.76 -2.98
CA GLU A 66 6.20 11.64 -3.93
C GLU A 66 5.84 10.34 -3.21
N VAL A 67 5.02 9.52 -3.86
CA VAL A 67 4.72 8.15 -3.39
C VAL A 67 5.62 7.17 -4.13
N VAL A 68 6.32 6.33 -3.38
CA VAL A 68 7.23 5.31 -3.88
C VAL A 68 6.50 3.97 -3.86
N PRO A 69 6.24 3.34 -5.01
CA PRO A 69 5.70 1.99 -5.04
C PRO A 69 6.76 0.98 -4.58
N THR A 70 6.33 -0.05 -3.86
CA THR A 70 7.20 -1.07 -3.26
C THR A 70 6.52 -2.44 -3.28
N SER A 71 7.24 -3.47 -2.80
CA SER A 71 6.69 -4.82 -2.62
C SER A 71 5.90 -5.02 -1.33
N GLY A 72 5.85 -4.01 -0.43
CA GLY A 72 5.10 -4.08 0.83
C GLY A 72 5.90 -3.67 2.06
N THR A 73 5.43 -4.10 3.23
CA THR A 73 5.89 -3.61 4.54
C THR A 73 7.38 -3.79 4.80
N LEU A 74 7.98 -4.93 4.45
CA LEU A 74 9.41 -5.15 4.74
C LEU A 74 10.29 -4.15 3.99
N GLU A 75 10.02 -3.93 2.71
CA GLU A 75 10.73 -2.94 1.90
C GLU A 75 10.48 -1.52 2.43
N ASN A 76 9.23 -1.19 2.75
CA ASN A 76 8.84 0.10 3.29
C ASN A 76 9.60 0.46 4.57
N ILE A 77 9.70 -0.47 5.51
CA ILE A 77 10.45 -0.30 6.75
C ILE A 77 11.95 -0.17 6.48
N GLY A 78 12.50 -0.97 5.56
CA GLY A 78 13.88 -0.88 5.14
C GLY A 78 14.25 0.51 4.57
N LEU A 79 13.44 1.01 3.63
CA LEU A 79 13.59 2.34 3.04
C LEU A 79 13.48 3.44 4.09
N LEU A 80 12.53 3.30 5.03
CA LEU A 80 12.35 4.25 6.13
C LEU A 80 13.58 4.24 7.08
N GLN A 81 14.08 3.08 7.44
CA GLN A 81 15.25 2.92 8.31
C GLN A 81 16.53 3.47 7.67
N ASN A 82 16.69 3.25 6.37
CA ASN A 82 17.81 3.77 5.58
C ASN A 82 17.69 5.27 5.24
N GLN A 83 16.58 5.92 5.64
CA GLN A 83 16.32 7.34 5.34
C GLN A 83 16.13 7.66 3.85
N GLU A 84 15.75 6.67 3.05
CA GLU A 84 15.45 6.82 1.64
C GLU A 84 14.03 7.36 1.40
N VAL A 85 13.13 7.17 2.40
CA VAL A 85 11.79 7.75 2.47
C VAL A 85 11.57 8.40 3.85
N ASP A 86 10.60 9.29 3.95
CA ASP A 86 10.27 10.01 5.20
C ASP A 86 9.09 9.39 5.95
N PHE A 87 8.17 8.79 5.21
CA PHE A 87 6.97 8.12 5.73
C PHE A 87 6.80 6.76 5.05
N ALA A 88 6.08 5.87 5.72
CA ALA A 88 5.78 4.56 5.16
C ALA A 88 4.44 4.02 5.65
N PHE A 89 3.81 3.18 4.84
CA PHE A 89 2.76 2.28 5.29
C PHE A 89 3.37 0.96 5.75
N ALA A 90 2.75 0.33 6.72
CA ALA A 90 3.17 -0.97 7.20
C ALA A 90 2.01 -1.76 7.81
N LEU A 91 2.10 -3.08 7.81
CA LEU A 91 1.34 -3.93 8.72
C LEU A 91 1.84 -3.69 10.15
N GLY A 92 0.91 -3.51 11.07
CA GLY A 92 1.24 -3.14 12.44
C GLY A 92 2.12 -4.15 13.18
N ASN A 93 1.92 -5.46 12.93
CA ASN A 93 2.76 -6.52 13.51
C ASN A 93 4.23 -6.39 13.07
N LEU A 94 4.47 -6.20 11.77
CA LEU A 94 5.84 -6.08 11.24
C LEU A 94 6.51 -4.78 11.69
N ALA A 95 5.73 -3.70 11.82
CA ALA A 95 6.26 -2.45 12.37
C ALA A 95 6.68 -2.59 13.85
N VAL A 96 5.92 -3.35 14.66
CA VAL A 96 6.29 -3.70 16.04
C VAL A 96 7.50 -4.61 16.08
N ASP A 97 7.60 -5.58 15.18
CA ASP A 97 8.75 -6.47 15.09
C ASP A 97 10.03 -5.70 14.71
N ALA A 98 9.95 -4.77 13.76
CA ALA A 98 11.08 -3.88 13.43
C ALA A 98 11.51 -3.02 14.63
N TYR A 99 10.54 -2.43 15.35
CA TYR A 99 10.81 -1.64 16.55
C TYR A 99 11.55 -2.45 17.63
N LYS A 100 11.18 -3.75 17.78
CA LYS A 100 11.77 -4.65 18.79
C LYS A 100 12.97 -5.46 18.30
N GLY A 101 13.31 -5.42 17.00
CA GLY A 101 14.33 -6.27 16.39
C GLY A 101 13.98 -7.76 16.48
N LYS A 102 12.76 -8.12 16.10
CA LYS A 102 12.22 -9.50 16.16
C LYS A 102 11.73 -9.97 14.80
N GLY A 103 11.37 -11.25 14.68
CA GLY A 103 10.82 -11.84 13.46
C GLY A 103 11.77 -11.64 12.28
N TYR A 104 11.29 -11.04 11.22
CA TYR A 104 12.09 -10.73 10.02
C TYR A 104 13.23 -9.74 10.25
N PHE A 105 13.28 -9.07 11.42
CA PHE A 105 14.27 -8.07 11.80
C PHE A 105 15.23 -8.55 12.86
N VAL A 106 15.28 -9.87 13.19
CA VAL A 106 16.10 -10.43 14.25
C VAL A 106 17.61 -10.20 14.04
N ASP A 107 18.05 -10.22 12.78
CA ASP A 107 19.45 -9.99 12.40
C ASP A 107 19.76 -8.51 12.14
N SER A 108 18.76 -7.65 12.31
CA SER A 108 18.86 -6.21 12.11
C SER A 108 18.92 -5.48 13.45
N LYS A 109 19.54 -4.31 13.47
CA LYS A 109 19.45 -3.43 14.64
C LYS A 109 17.99 -3.00 14.86
N PRO A 110 17.45 -3.07 16.10
CA PRO A 110 16.12 -2.57 16.40
C PRO A 110 15.90 -1.15 15.87
N PHE A 111 14.76 -0.92 15.23
CA PHE A 111 14.42 0.39 14.68
C PHE A 111 13.64 1.21 15.71
N ASP A 112 14.31 1.62 16.81
CA ASP A 112 13.73 2.36 17.93
C ASP A 112 13.40 3.83 17.62
N ASP A 113 13.79 4.32 16.42
CA ASP A 113 13.45 5.65 15.91
C ASP A 113 12.05 5.72 15.25
N ILE A 114 11.40 4.58 15.00
CA ILE A 114 10.09 4.51 14.39
C ILE A 114 9.00 5.05 15.32
N VAL A 115 8.05 5.81 14.76
CA VAL A 115 6.85 6.30 15.46
C VAL A 115 5.63 6.13 14.57
N GLN A 116 4.48 5.87 15.19
CA GLN A 116 3.19 5.75 14.52
C GLN A 116 2.47 7.09 14.50
N LEU A 117 1.92 7.43 13.34
CA LEU A 117 1.12 8.64 13.12
C LEU A 117 -0.37 8.36 13.02
N LEU A 118 -0.73 7.28 12.31
CA LEU A 118 -2.11 6.89 12.07
C LEU A 118 -2.27 5.39 12.25
N ARG A 119 -3.43 4.99 12.75
CA ARG A 119 -4.01 3.68 12.55
C ARG A 119 -5.04 3.81 11.44
N LEU A 120 -4.95 2.98 10.42
CA LEU A 120 -5.80 3.02 9.24
C LEU A 120 -6.80 1.84 9.22
N HIS A 121 -7.08 1.31 8.07
CA HIS A 121 -7.95 0.15 7.87
C HIS A 121 -7.29 -1.16 8.33
N ASP A 122 -8.05 -2.24 8.22
CA ASP A 122 -7.54 -3.58 8.45
C ASP A 122 -7.21 -4.25 7.13
N GLU A 123 -6.04 -4.88 7.08
CA GLU A 123 -5.61 -5.74 5.98
C GLU A 123 -6.02 -7.17 6.33
N ALA A 124 -6.90 -7.75 5.53
CA ALA A 124 -7.42 -9.09 5.74
C ALA A 124 -6.69 -10.13 4.88
N PHE A 125 -6.41 -11.28 5.48
CA PHE A 125 -5.90 -12.43 4.74
C PHE A 125 -7.01 -12.98 3.86
N THR A 126 -6.84 -12.87 2.56
CA THR A 126 -7.87 -13.17 1.56
C THR A 126 -7.38 -14.26 0.65
N VAL A 127 -8.15 -15.34 0.53
CA VAL A 127 -7.89 -16.44 -0.40
C VAL A 127 -9.05 -16.54 -1.36
N ILE A 128 -8.76 -16.66 -2.65
CA ILE A 128 -9.75 -16.77 -3.72
C ILE A 128 -9.42 -17.98 -4.57
N ALA A 129 -10.39 -18.85 -4.80
CA ALA A 129 -10.27 -20.01 -5.69
C ALA A 129 -11.46 -20.07 -6.65
N LYS A 130 -11.30 -20.80 -7.76
CA LYS A 130 -12.41 -21.01 -8.71
C LYS A 130 -13.39 -22.02 -8.17
N ASP A 131 -14.69 -21.79 -8.37
CA ASP A 131 -15.78 -22.67 -7.94
C ASP A 131 -15.61 -24.08 -8.47
N LYS A 132 -15.15 -24.22 -9.71
CA LYS A 132 -14.93 -25.52 -10.35
C LYS A 132 -13.82 -26.36 -9.71
N ASP A 133 -12.87 -25.74 -9.03
CA ASP A 133 -11.69 -26.42 -8.48
C ASP A 133 -11.96 -27.01 -7.09
N LYS A 134 -13.16 -26.76 -6.52
CA LYS A 134 -13.66 -27.29 -5.24
C LYS A 134 -12.72 -27.07 -4.07
N ILE A 135 -12.12 -25.89 -4.02
CA ILE A 135 -11.28 -25.41 -2.91
C ILE A 135 -12.18 -24.53 -2.04
N PHE A 136 -12.67 -25.05 -0.92
CA PHE A 136 -13.59 -24.36 -0.03
C PHE A 136 -12.94 -23.93 1.27
N MET A 137 -11.96 -24.71 1.72
CA MET A 137 -11.21 -24.47 2.94
C MET A 137 -9.72 -24.31 2.62
N PHE A 138 -9.00 -23.60 3.46
CA PHE A 138 -7.56 -23.37 3.27
C PHE A 138 -6.78 -24.69 3.20
N GLY A 139 -7.20 -25.72 3.95
CA GLY A 139 -6.62 -27.07 3.88
C GLY A 139 -6.77 -27.75 2.52
N ASP A 140 -7.74 -27.34 1.68
CA ASP A 140 -7.93 -27.88 0.32
C ASP A 140 -6.84 -27.40 -0.66
N LEU A 141 -5.97 -26.50 -0.23
CA LEU A 141 -4.80 -26.06 -1.00
C LEU A 141 -3.70 -27.13 -1.10
N ASP A 142 -3.85 -28.26 -0.40
CA ASP A 142 -2.94 -29.41 -0.46
C ASP A 142 -2.61 -29.79 -1.92
N GLY A 143 -1.33 -29.64 -2.31
CA GLY A 143 -0.81 -29.91 -3.65
C GLY A 143 -1.32 -29.00 -4.78
N LYS A 144 -1.99 -27.90 -4.46
CA LYS A 144 -2.50 -26.93 -5.44
C LYS A 144 -1.43 -25.94 -5.87
N LYS A 145 -1.63 -25.34 -7.05
CA LYS A 145 -0.83 -24.22 -7.52
C LYS A 145 -1.42 -22.92 -6.99
N ILE A 146 -0.66 -22.24 -6.19
CA ILE A 146 -1.09 -20.97 -5.59
C ILE A 146 -0.17 -19.82 -5.99
N SER A 147 -0.61 -18.61 -5.79
CA SER A 147 0.30 -17.46 -5.70
C SER A 147 -0.07 -16.62 -4.50
N ASN A 148 0.92 -16.28 -3.70
CA ASN A 148 0.81 -15.38 -2.57
C ASN A 148 1.57 -14.05 -2.81
N GLY A 149 1.79 -13.70 -4.08
CA GLY A 149 2.38 -12.44 -4.52
C GLY A 149 3.88 -12.49 -4.76
N PRO A 150 4.49 -11.33 -4.85
CA PRO A 150 5.93 -11.19 -4.92
C PRO A 150 6.61 -11.68 -3.65
N ARG A 151 7.83 -12.14 -3.75
CA ARG A 151 8.63 -12.56 -2.59
C ARG A 151 8.73 -11.46 -1.55
N ASN A 152 8.58 -11.82 -0.29
CA ASN A 152 8.59 -10.90 0.87
C ASN A 152 7.44 -9.86 0.86
N SER A 153 6.40 -10.06 0.06
CA SER A 153 5.18 -9.27 0.17
C SER A 153 4.44 -9.55 1.47
N ASP A 154 3.55 -8.67 1.86
CA ASP A 154 2.71 -8.85 3.04
C ASP A 154 1.86 -10.13 2.95
N SER A 155 1.42 -10.49 1.73
CA SER A 155 0.68 -11.71 1.45
C SER A 155 1.52 -12.97 1.66
N THR A 156 2.77 -12.99 1.17
CA THR A 156 3.71 -14.10 1.39
C THR A 156 3.98 -14.32 2.89
N ILE A 157 4.19 -13.22 3.63
CA ILE A 157 4.47 -13.27 5.07
C ILE A 157 3.27 -13.84 5.84
N ALA A 158 2.07 -13.36 5.52
CA ALA A 158 0.83 -13.83 6.16
C ALA A 158 0.54 -15.29 5.81
N TYR A 159 0.77 -15.71 4.55
CA TYR A 159 0.66 -17.11 4.13
C TYR A 159 1.58 -18.01 4.94
N VAL A 160 2.86 -17.68 5.06
CA VAL A 160 3.82 -18.47 5.85
C VAL A 160 3.38 -18.57 7.31
N ALA A 161 2.88 -17.49 7.90
CA ALA A 161 2.39 -17.49 9.27
C ALA A 161 1.20 -18.44 9.46
N LEU A 162 0.22 -18.43 8.54
CA LEU A 162 -0.98 -19.26 8.65
C LEU A 162 -0.70 -20.73 8.25
N SER A 163 0.01 -20.96 7.14
CA SER A 163 0.30 -22.30 6.62
C SER A 163 1.08 -23.18 7.60
N SER A 164 1.87 -22.55 8.49
CA SER A 164 2.61 -23.25 9.55
C SER A 164 1.72 -24.02 10.54
N TYR A 165 0.42 -23.81 10.53
CA TYR A 165 -0.56 -24.53 11.35
C TYR A 165 -1.22 -25.70 10.60
N TYR A 166 -0.85 -25.94 9.33
CA TYR A 166 -1.40 -27.01 8.50
C TYR A 166 -0.35 -28.09 8.24
N ASP A 167 -0.81 -29.34 8.24
CA ASP A 167 -0.01 -30.51 7.88
C ASP A 167 -0.40 -30.95 6.45
N PHE A 168 0.06 -30.20 5.44
CA PHE A 168 -0.17 -30.56 4.04
C PHE A 168 0.55 -31.88 3.71
N LYS A 169 -0.13 -32.78 3.01
CA LYS A 169 0.49 -34.02 2.50
C LYS A 169 1.43 -33.70 1.35
N GLN A 170 1.07 -32.71 0.56
CA GLN A 170 1.87 -32.12 -0.47
C GLN A 170 1.77 -30.60 -0.34
N GLU A 171 2.89 -29.95 -0.04
CA GLU A 171 2.91 -28.51 0.06
C GLU A 171 2.35 -27.84 -1.19
N PRO A 172 1.56 -26.78 -1.07
CA PRO A 172 1.13 -25.99 -2.22
C PRO A 172 2.33 -25.48 -3.03
N GLU A 173 2.25 -25.60 -4.36
CA GLU A 173 3.26 -25.04 -5.26
C GLU A 173 3.06 -23.54 -5.38
N ASP A 174 3.93 -22.75 -4.73
CA ASP A 174 3.88 -21.29 -4.79
C ASP A 174 4.53 -20.78 -6.07
N ILE A 175 3.74 -20.07 -6.89
CA ILE A 175 4.16 -19.47 -8.14
C ILE A 175 4.29 -17.95 -7.92
N GLU A 176 5.53 -17.50 -7.71
CA GLU A 176 5.83 -16.09 -7.51
C GLU A 176 5.40 -15.26 -8.73
N MET A 177 4.57 -14.25 -8.51
CA MET A 177 4.15 -13.31 -9.56
C MET A 177 3.72 -11.96 -8.97
N SER A 178 3.64 -10.95 -9.83
CA SER A 178 3.11 -9.64 -9.45
C SER A 178 1.59 -9.67 -9.31
N HIS A 179 1.03 -8.78 -8.50
CA HIS A 179 -0.43 -8.66 -8.35
C HIS A 179 -1.12 -8.24 -9.66
N GLU A 180 -0.40 -7.56 -10.56
CA GLU A 180 -0.86 -7.18 -11.90
C GLU A 180 -1.16 -8.40 -12.77
N ASP A 181 -0.45 -9.51 -12.56
CA ASP A 181 -0.60 -10.74 -13.31
C ASP A 181 -1.72 -11.66 -12.78
N TYR A 182 -2.21 -11.42 -11.55
CA TYR A 182 -3.16 -12.30 -10.87
C TYR A 182 -4.40 -12.61 -11.71
N ALA A 183 -5.12 -11.60 -12.15
CA ALA A 183 -6.34 -11.81 -12.92
C ALA A 183 -6.09 -12.66 -14.17
N HIS A 184 -5.03 -12.36 -14.93
CA HIS A 184 -4.70 -13.07 -16.16
C HIS A 184 -4.31 -14.53 -15.92
N GLN A 185 -3.43 -14.80 -14.95
CA GLN A 185 -2.91 -16.14 -14.68
C GLN A 185 -3.96 -17.03 -13.99
N PHE A 186 -4.74 -16.44 -13.06
CA PHE A 186 -5.78 -17.14 -12.34
C PHE A 186 -6.98 -17.48 -13.25
N CYS A 187 -7.54 -16.49 -13.95
CA CYS A 187 -8.65 -16.73 -14.88
C CYS A 187 -8.22 -17.68 -16.01
N GLY A 188 -6.97 -17.58 -16.47
CA GLY A 188 -6.39 -18.47 -17.47
C GLY A 188 -6.13 -19.90 -17.00
N GLY A 189 -6.29 -20.21 -15.70
CA GLY A 189 -6.16 -21.56 -15.15
C GLY A 189 -4.73 -22.04 -14.94
N LYS A 190 -3.77 -21.11 -14.82
CA LYS A 190 -2.37 -21.46 -14.53
C LYS A 190 -2.10 -21.65 -13.04
N ILE A 191 -2.90 -21.01 -12.20
CA ILE A 191 -2.93 -21.18 -10.75
C ILE A 191 -4.34 -21.51 -10.29
N ASP A 192 -4.46 -22.25 -9.19
CA ASP A 192 -5.73 -22.74 -8.64
C ASP A 192 -6.31 -21.74 -7.62
N ALA A 193 -5.44 -21.06 -6.87
CA ALA A 193 -5.84 -20.05 -5.90
C ALA A 193 -4.85 -18.88 -5.86
N ILE A 194 -5.36 -17.72 -5.45
CA ILE A 194 -4.56 -16.53 -5.15
C ILE A 194 -4.75 -16.14 -3.69
N ILE A 195 -3.69 -15.61 -3.11
CA ILE A 195 -3.65 -15.18 -1.72
C ILE A 195 -3.22 -13.71 -1.67
N LEU A 196 -3.96 -12.93 -0.90
CA LEU A 196 -3.73 -11.50 -0.72
C LEU A 196 -3.80 -11.14 0.77
N MET A 197 -2.94 -10.23 1.18
CA MET A 197 -3.12 -9.48 2.42
C MET A 197 -3.55 -8.07 2.03
N THR A 198 -4.85 -7.77 2.16
CA THR A 198 -5.40 -6.54 1.58
C THR A 198 -6.60 -6.02 2.35
N GLY A 199 -6.85 -4.71 2.26
CA GLY A 199 -8.07 -4.09 2.77
C GLY A 199 -9.28 -4.37 1.89
N HIS A 200 -10.47 -4.35 2.49
CA HIS A 200 -11.75 -4.55 1.81
C HIS A 200 -12.66 -3.32 1.96
N PRO A 201 -13.44 -2.97 0.86
CA PRO A 201 -13.48 -3.62 -0.45
C PRO A 201 -12.23 -3.33 -1.30
N ASN A 202 -11.81 -4.31 -2.10
CA ASN A 202 -10.62 -4.24 -2.94
C ASN A 202 -10.97 -4.36 -4.43
N ALA A 203 -10.42 -3.49 -5.26
CA ALA A 203 -10.74 -3.45 -6.70
C ALA A 203 -10.22 -4.68 -7.47
N LEU A 204 -9.02 -5.19 -7.12
CA LEU A 204 -8.45 -6.38 -7.75
C LEU A 204 -9.27 -7.62 -7.38
N VAL A 205 -9.64 -7.78 -6.11
CA VAL A 205 -10.53 -8.86 -5.63
C VAL A 205 -11.87 -8.80 -6.36
N ASN A 206 -12.49 -7.62 -6.44
CA ASN A 206 -13.76 -7.43 -7.16
C ASN A 206 -13.63 -7.80 -8.66
N HIS A 207 -12.55 -7.38 -9.30
CA HIS A 207 -12.30 -7.72 -10.70
C HIS A 207 -12.17 -9.23 -10.90
N ILE A 208 -11.45 -9.93 -10.05
CA ILE A 208 -11.20 -11.36 -10.15
C ILE A 208 -12.47 -12.17 -9.86
N THR A 209 -13.19 -11.88 -8.80
CA THR A 209 -14.41 -12.60 -8.42
C THR A 209 -15.50 -12.44 -9.48
N HIS A 210 -15.61 -11.23 -10.08
CA HIS A 210 -16.56 -10.99 -11.15
C HIS A 210 -16.18 -11.66 -12.48
N SER A 211 -14.88 -11.72 -12.82
CA SER A 211 -14.43 -12.13 -14.15
C SER A 211 -14.21 -13.65 -14.30
N CYS A 212 -14.03 -14.38 -13.21
CA CYS A 212 -13.49 -15.75 -13.25
C CYS A 212 -14.34 -16.80 -12.55
N GLU A 213 -15.60 -16.53 -12.20
CA GLU A 213 -16.47 -17.47 -11.46
C GLU A 213 -15.71 -18.08 -10.27
N SER A 214 -15.40 -17.27 -9.30
CA SER A 214 -14.58 -17.63 -8.15
C SER A 214 -15.16 -17.07 -6.86
N ASP A 215 -14.86 -17.72 -5.75
CA ASP A 215 -15.35 -17.40 -4.42
C ASP A 215 -14.21 -17.31 -3.41
N PHE A 216 -14.49 -16.79 -2.25
CA PHE A 216 -13.58 -16.79 -1.12
C PHE A 216 -13.40 -18.20 -0.55
N VAL A 217 -12.20 -18.51 -0.11
CA VAL A 217 -11.84 -19.74 0.57
C VAL A 217 -11.80 -19.51 2.06
N SER A 218 -12.53 -20.32 2.81
CA SER A 218 -12.62 -20.23 4.27
C SER A 218 -11.33 -20.68 4.95
N ILE A 219 -11.04 -20.09 6.11
CA ILE A 219 -10.01 -20.60 7.01
C ILE A 219 -10.68 -21.33 8.16
N GLU A 220 -10.17 -22.50 8.50
CA GLU A 220 -10.68 -23.30 9.61
C GLU A 220 -10.61 -22.50 10.93
N ARG A 221 -11.70 -22.50 11.67
CA ARG A 221 -11.87 -21.69 12.88
C ARG A 221 -10.78 -21.95 13.93
N ASP A 222 -10.39 -23.18 14.12
CA ASP A 222 -9.32 -23.56 15.04
C ASP A 222 -7.97 -22.96 14.63
N LYS A 223 -7.69 -22.84 13.32
CA LYS A 223 -6.46 -22.24 12.79
C LYS A 223 -6.46 -20.72 12.98
N ILE A 224 -7.61 -20.07 12.78
CA ILE A 224 -7.79 -18.64 13.12
C ILE A 224 -7.48 -18.42 14.61
N ASP A 225 -8.08 -19.22 15.50
CA ASP A 225 -7.91 -19.10 16.93
C ASP A 225 -6.45 -19.37 17.37
N MET A 226 -5.77 -20.35 16.74
CA MET A 226 -4.35 -20.64 16.98
C MET A 226 -3.45 -19.48 16.55
N LEU A 227 -3.67 -18.92 15.36
CA LEU A 227 -2.88 -17.81 14.87
C LEU A 227 -3.02 -16.57 15.78
N ILE A 228 -4.25 -16.21 16.15
CA ILE A 228 -4.52 -15.07 17.05
C ILE A 228 -3.90 -15.29 18.43
N LYS A 229 -4.00 -16.50 18.97
CA LYS A 229 -3.41 -16.85 20.29
C LYS A 229 -1.88 -16.70 20.30
N ASN A 230 -1.24 -17.08 19.20
CA ASN A 230 0.23 -17.06 19.08
C ASN A 230 0.80 -15.74 18.57
N ASN A 231 -0.05 -14.92 17.93
CA ASN A 231 0.34 -13.61 17.42
C ASN A 231 -0.79 -12.59 17.65
N ALA A 232 -0.67 -11.85 18.74
CA ALA A 232 -1.67 -10.88 19.20
C ALA A 232 -1.89 -9.68 18.22
N ALA A 233 -1.11 -9.56 17.17
CA ALA A 233 -1.34 -8.53 16.15
C ALA A 233 -2.42 -8.93 15.15
N PHE A 234 -2.68 -10.25 15.00
CA PHE A 234 -3.83 -10.73 14.23
C PHE A 234 -5.10 -10.66 15.05
N LYS A 235 -6.19 -10.38 14.40
CA LYS A 235 -7.54 -10.41 14.94
C LYS A 235 -8.49 -11.13 13.99
N ALA A 236 -9.58 -11.69 14.53
CA ALA A 236 -10.66 -12.22 13.70
C ALA A 236 -11.26 -11.08 12.87
N TYR A 237 -11.54 -11.37 11.61
CA TYR A 237 -12.12 -10.44 10.66
C TYR A 237 -13.16 -11.14 9.78
N THR A 238 -14.13 -10.35 9.29
CA THR A 238 -15.15 -10.85 8.37
C THR A 238 -15.08 -10.02 7.09
N ILE A 239 -14.83 -10.68 5.97
CA ILE A 239 -14.97 -10.05 4.66
C ILE A 239 -16.45 -10.03 4.33
N ASP A 240 -17.02 -8.83 4.14
CA ASP A 240 -18.45 -8.64 3.84
C ASP A 240 -18.70 -8.92 2.35
N GLU A 241 -19.65 -9.82 2.05
CA GLU A 241 -20.08 -10.16 0.71
C GLU A 241 -20.60 -8.97 -0.08
N LYS A 242 -21.18 -7.96 0.57
CA LYS A 242 -21.76 -6.78 -0.08
C LYS A 242 -20.77 -5.96 -0.89
N GLY A 243 -19.48 -6.12 -0.61
CA GLY A 243 -18.42 -5.50 -1.39
C GLY A 243 -18.15 -6.15 -2.75
N TYR A 244 -18.72 -7.34 -3.02
CA TYR A 244 -18.30 -8.21 -4.13
C TYR A 244 -19.51 -8.82 -4.86
N PRO A 245 -19.93 -8.25 -6.01
CA PRO A 245 -21.01 -8.82 -6.81
C PRO A 245 -20.72 -10.27 -7.22
N GLY A 246 -21.68 -11.16 -6.97
CA GLY A 246 -21.56 -12.60 -7.26
C GLY A 246 -21.09 -13.44 -6.06
N ILE A 247 -20.63 -12.81 -4.98
CA ILE A 247 -20.37 -13.48 -3.71
C ILE A 247 -21.66 -13.40 -2.87
N ASP A 248 -22.10 -14.53 -2.35
CA ASP A 248 -23.39 -14.67 -1.65
C ASP A 248 -23.24 -14.93 -0.13
N ARG A 249 -21.99 -14.96 0.38
CA ARG A 249 -21.69 -15.19 1.79
C ARG A 249 -20.48 -14.38 2.27
N SER A 250 -20.57 -13.89 3.49
CA SER A 250 -19.44 -13.32 4.20
C SER A 250 -18.43 -14.39 4.60
N GLU A 251 -17.14 -14.05 4.58
CA GLU A 251 -16.08 -15.00 4.89
C GLU A 251 -15.32 -14.63 6.16
N GLN A 252 -15.09 -15.65 7.01
CA GLN A 252 -14.31 -15.51 8.24
C GLN A 252 -12.82 -15.68 7.95
N THR A 253 -12.03 -14.73 8.42
CA THR A 253 -10.58 -14.71 8.21
C THR A 253 -9.88 -14.01 9.38
N VAL A 254 -8.63 -13.67 9.19
CA VAL A 254 -7.82 -12.86 10.11
C VAL A 254 -7.38 -11.58 9.44
N ALA A 255 -7.16 -10.53 10.24
CA ALA A 255 -6.64 -9.27 9.73
C ALA A 255 -5.59 -8.68 10.68
N VAL A 256 -4.79 -7.78 10.14
CA VAL A 256 -3.82 -6.94 10.85
C VAL A 256 -4.12 -5.47 10.52
N SER A 257 -4.01 -4.58 11.49
CA SER A 257 -4.23 -3.15 11.21
C SER A 257 -3.08 -2.56 10.41
N ALA A 258 -3.43 -1.82 9.36
CA ALA A 258 -2.51 -0.96 8.63
C ALA A 258 -2.14 0.26 9.49
N VAL A 259 -0.87 0.67 9.45
CA VAL A 259 -0.36 1.84 10.15
C VAL A 259 0.41 2.75 9.20
N PHE A 260 0.35 4.05 9.46
CA PHE A 260 1.19 5.05 8.82
C PHE A 260 2.26 5.50 9.81
N ILE A 261 3.50 5.36 9.43
CA ILE A 261 4.67 5.50 10.29
C ILE A 261 5.69 6.48 9.72
N THR A 262 6.55 7.00 10.60
CA THR A 262 7.67 7.87 10.26
C THR A 262 8.82 7.65 11.24
N ARG A 263 9.91 8.42 11.11
CA ARG A 263 11.03 8.46 12.04
C ARG A 263 10.94 9.69 12.95
N LYS A 264 11.48 9.60 14.17
CA LYS A 264 11.63 10.76 15.08
C LYS A 264 12.52 11.85 14.47
N SER A 265 13.41 11.47 13.55
CA SER A 265 14.34 12.38 12.86
C SER A 265 13.67 13.21 11.73
N VAL A 266 12.47 12.86 11.28
CA VAL A 266 11.71 13.70 10.34
C VAL A 266 11.29 15.01 11.03
N PRO A 267 11.44 16.18 10.39
CA PRO A 267 11.15 17.47 11.03
C PRO A 267 9.74 17.51 11.61
N ARG A 268 9.64 17.82 12.90
CA ARG A 268 8.35 17.88 13.63
C ARG A 268 7.34 18.82 13.00
N GLU A 269 7.80 19.91 12.37
CA GLU A 269 6.94 20.86 11.68
C GLU A 269 6.16 20.18 10.54
N ILE A 270 6.83 19.36 9.72
CA ILE A 270 6.17 18.65 8.60
C ILE A 270 5.10 17.71 9.14
N VAL A 271 5.42 16.96 10.19
CA VAL A 271 4.47 16.02 10.80
C VAL A 271 3.30 16.75 11.45
N SER A 272 3.56 17.80 12.24
CA SER A 272 2.50 18.56 12.92
C SER A 272 1.58 19.27 11.93
N ASN A 273 2.12 19.83 10.84
CA ASN A 273 1.33 20.45 9.79
C ASN A 273 0.44 19.41 9.08
N LEU A 274 0.99 18.25 8.70
CA LEU A 274 0.21 17.15 8.12
C LEU A 274 -0.93 16.73 9.06
N MET A 275 -0.62 16.46 10.34
CA MET A 275 -1.61 15.98 11.30
C MET A 275 -2.72 17.01 11.57
N SER A 276 -2.36 18.29 11.68
CA SER A 276 -3.33 19.38 11.84
C SER A 276 -4.21 19.54 10.59
N TYR A 277 -3.60 19.46 9.40
CA TYR A 277 -4.32 19.56 8.14
C TYR A 277 -5.30 18.39 7.96
N LEU A 278 -4.85 17.16 8.25
CA LEU A 278 -5.65 15.97 8.20
C LEU A 278 -6.83 16.00 9.19
N LYS A 279 -6.57 16.42 10.44
CA LYS A 279 -7.62 16.55 11.47
C LYS A 279 -8.73 17.50 11.03
N GLY A 280 -8.38 18.62 10.39
CA GLY A 280 -9.36 19.57 9.86
C GLY A 280 -10.15 19.07 8.64
N ARG A 281 -9.73 17.95 8.04
CA ARG A 281 -10.31 17.38 6.81
C ARG A 281 -10.63 15.88 6.92
N ILE A 282 -10.77 15.38 8.12
CA ILE A 282 -10.93 13.94 8.37
C ILE A 282 -12.11 13.34 7.60
N ASP A 283 -13.23 14.06 7.46
CA ASP A 283 -14.38 13.59 6.69
C ASP A 283 -14.07 13.48 5.19
N GLN A 284 -13.31 14.42 4.65
CA GLN A 284 -12.86 14.35 3.25
C GLN A 284 -11.87 13.21 3.05
N PHE A 285 -11.00 12.98 4.03
CA PHE A 285 -10.06 11.87 3.99
C PHE A 285 -10.78 10.53 4.02
N LYS A 286 -11.75 10.33 4.90
CA LYS A 286 -12.59 9.13 4.95
C LYS A 286 -13.29 8.84 3.62
N LEU A 287 -13.85 9.87 2.99
CA LEU A 287 -14.57 9.74 1.71
C LEU A 287 -13.65 9.61 0.50
N SER A 288 -12.33 9.71 0.68
CA SER A 288 -11.39 9.68 -0.44
C SER A 288 -11.05 8.26 -0.93
N ASP A 289 -11.30 7.25 -0.10
CA ASP A 289 -11.05 5.86 -0.43
C ASP A 289 -12.02 4.96 0.37
N PRO A 290 -12.63 3.93 -0.24
CA PRO A 290 -13.52 3.00 0.45
C PRO A 290 -12.92 2.32 1.68
N LEU A 291 -11.60 2.05 1.68
CA LEU A 291 -10.88 1.47 2.81
C LEU A 291 -10.90 2.35 4.07
N LEU A 292 -11.18 3.63 3.91
CA LEU A 292 -11.20 4.61 5.00
C LEU A 292 -12.60 4.93 5.53
N TYR A 293 -13.68 4.37 4.94
CA TYR A 293 -15.05 4.69 5.33
C TYR A 293 -15.33 4.41 6.80
N ASP A 294 -14.78 3.33 7.32
CA ASP A 294 -14.92 2.92 8.72
C ASP A 294 -13.84 3.49 9.64
N LEU A 295 -12.99 4.40 9.12
CA LEU A 295 -11.97 5.04 9.93
C LEU A 295 -12.61 5.79 11.11
N ASP A 296 -12.28 5.39 12.33
CA ASP A 296 -12.77 6.03 13.54
C ASP A 296 -12.08 7.38 13.74
N LYS A 297 -12.86 8.45 13.66
CA LYS A 297 -12.37 9.84 13.78
C LYS A 297 -11.71 10.13 15.14
N ASP A 298 -12.13 9.42 16.17
CA ASP A 298 -11.66 9.66 17.53
C ASP A 298 -10.43 8.79 17.86
N HIS A 299 -10.25 7.67 17.13
CA HIS A 299 -9.23 6.68 17.43
C HIS A 299 -8.17 6.49 16.33
N PHE A 300 -8.26 7.18 15.18
CA PHE A 300 -7.25 7.00 14.12
C PHE A 300 -5.86 7.55 14.51
N THR A 301 -5.80 8.44 15.52
CA THR A 301 -4.56 8.96 16.12
C THR A 301 -4.34 8.46 17.56
N SER A 302 -5.00 7.39 17.96
CA SER A 302 -4.90 6.79 19.29
C SER A 302 -4.90 5.26 19.21
N GLY A 303 -4.71 4.59 20.36
CA GLY A 303 -4.62 3.13 20.39
C GLY A 303 -3.42 2.58 19.60
N PHE A 304 -2.33 3.33 19.60
CA PHE A 304 -1.12 3.00 18.89
C PHE A 304 -0.42 1.79 19.51
N ILE A 305 0.17 0.98 18.65
CA ILE A 305 0.97 -0.19 19.02
C ILE A 305 2.47 0.13 19.05
N LEU A 306 2.85 1.29 18.51
CA LEU A 306 4.19 1.87 18.51
C LEU A 306 4.19 3.21 19.25
N PRO A 307 5.36 3.75 19.65
CA PRO A 307 5.43 5.09 20.22
C PRO A 307 4.78 6.13 19.31
N ALA A 308 4.00 7.04 19.92
CA ALA A 308 3.47 8.22 19.24
C ALA A 308 4.50 9.34 19.20
N ILE A 309 4.34 10.28 18.25
CA ILE A 309 5.27 11.41 18.12
C ILE A 309 5.25 12.37 19.33
N ASN A 310 4.21 12.30 20.16
CA ASN A 310 3.99 13.21 21.28
C ASN A 310 4.38 12.62 22.65
N ASP A 311 5.00 11.44 22.70
CA ASP A 311 5.34 10.78 23.96
C ASP A 311 6.57 11.38 24.68
N LYS A 312 6.79 12.71 24.54
CA LYS A 312 7.61 13.53 25.46
C LYS A 312 7.17 14.98 25.48
#